data_52febaa70cfba049c940b7421a3c33cf
#
_entry.id   52febaa70cfba049c940b7421a3c33cf
#
_cell.length_a   1.000
_cell.length_b   1.000
_cell.length_c   1.000
_cell.angle_alpha   90.00
_cell.angle_beta   90.00
_cell.angle_gamma   90.00
#
_symmetry.space_group_name_H-M   'P 1'
#
loop_
_entity.id
_entity.type
_entity.pdbx_description
1 polymer ?
#
loop_
_entity_poly.entity_id
_entity_poly.type
_entity_poly.pdbx_seq_one_letter_code
_entity_poly.pdbx_strand_id
1 'polypeptide(L)'
;MNYETILVEQRGAATLVTLNRPQALNALNSQVLSELLDAMKALDADPSQGCAVITGSEIKEMQAQGFADMYGHDFFAGWDVFTRTRKPVIAAVAGYALGGGCELAMMCDFILAADNAKFGQPEIKLAVSPGMGCSQRLARAVGKAKAMEMCLTGRMMDAQEAERAGLASRILPAAELVEEAVKTAQLIASMAPLAVLANKEMVNAAFETGLAQGVQFERRLFHALFGTADQKEGMAAFVEKRPGNWTGK
;
A
#
# COMPACT_ATOMS: atom_id res chain seq x y z
N MET A 1 -4.73 -3.74 -21.25
CA MET A 1 -5.59 -2.55 -21.06
C MET A 1 -4.72 -1.34 -21.32
N ASN A 2 -5.23 -0.31 -22.02
CA ASN A 2 -4.49 0.93 -22.22
C ASN A 2 -4.97 1.93 -21.17
N TYR A 3 -4.16 2.19 -20.17
CA TYR A 3 -4.38 3.26 -19.20
C TYR A 3 -3.71 4.54 -19.68
N GLU A 4 -4.21 5.69 -19.28
CA GLU A 4 -3.67 7.01 -19.65
C GLU A 4 -2.81 7.61 -18.53
N THR A 5 -3.12 7.29 -17.28
CA THR A 5 -2.51 7.91 -16.09
C THR A 5 -1.61 6.98 -15.31
N ILE A 6 -1.63 5.68 -15.62
CA ILE A 6 -0.76 4.68 -15.02
C ILE A 6 -0.16 3.78 -16.11
N LEU A 7 1.01 3.21 -15.82
CA LEU A 7 1.59 2.11 -16.60
C LEU A 7 1.50 0.85 -15.75
N VAL A 8 1.06 -0.26 -16.36
CA VAL A 8 0.96 -1.56 -15.69
C VAL A 8 1.80 -2.58 -16.43
N GLU A 9 2.77 -3.15 -15.73
CA GLU A 9 3.70 -4.14 -16.25
C GLU A 9 3.66 -5.41 -15.41
N GLN A 10 3.60 -6.58 -16.06
CA GLN A 10 3.81 -7.85 -15.37
C GLN A 10 5.32 -8.16 -15.30
N ARG A 11 5.82 -8.33 -14.09
CA ARG A 11 7.22 -8.63 -13.79
C ARG A 11 7.29 -10.01 -13.09
N GLY A 12 7.15 -11.09 -13.89
CA GLY A 12 6.94 -12.44 -13.36
C GLY A 12 5.59 -12.53 -12.64
N ALA A 13 5.57 -13.01 -11.40
CA ALA A 13 4.36 -13.09 -10.56
C ALA A 13 4.04 -11.79 -9.80
N ALA A 14 4.73 -10.68 -10.11
CA ALA A 14 4.48 -9.36 -9.55
C ALA A 14 3.94 -8.40 -10.62
N THR A 15 3.00 -7.54 -10.23
CA THR A 15 2.45 -6.46 -11.06
C THR A 15 3.08 -5.13 -10.65
N LEU A 16 3.84 -4.49 -11.53
CA LEU A 16 4.37 -3.14 -11.34
C LEU A 16 3.39 -2.12 -11.90
N VAL A 17 2.95 -1.19 -11.08
CA VAL A 17 2.08 -0.07 -11.44
C VAL A 17 2.86 1.23 -11.23
N THR A 18 3.10 1.97 -12.31
CA THR A 18 3.79 3.27 -12.26
C THR A 18 2.80 4.37 -12.53
N LEU A 19 2.66 5.33 -11.62
CA LEU A 19 1.90 6.56 -11.88
C LEU A 19 2.60 7.33 -13.02
N ASN A 20 1.86 7.69 -14.06
CA ASN A 20 2.41 8.25 -15.29
C ASN A 20 1.70 9.55 -15.70
N ARG A 21 1.76 10.54 -14.83
CA ARG A 21 1.30 11.92 -15.10
C ARG A 21 2.44 12.92 -14.83
N PRO A 22 3.61 12.83 -15.49
CA PRO A 22 4.76 13.66 -15.17
C PRO A 22 4.49 15.17 -15.37
N GLN A 23 3.62 15.54 -16.33
CA GLN A 23 3.19 16.92 -16.57
C GLN A 23 2.36 17.51 -15.41
N ALA A 24 1.74 16.66 -14.59
CA ALA A 24 0.98 17.01 -13.40
C ALA A 24 1.65 16.51 -12.12
N LEU A 25 2.95 16.22 -12.18
CA LEU A 25 3.73 15.66 -11.06
C LEU A 25 3.07 14.44 -10.41
N ASN A 26 2.42 13.59 -11.23
CA ASN A 26 1.65 12.40 -10.80
C ASN A 26 0.50 12.70 -9.81
N ALA A 27 -0.08 13.90 -9.87
CA ALA A 27 -1.21 14.26 -9.03
C ALA A 27 -2.36 13.25 -9.14
N LEU A 28 -2.90 12.86 -7.99
CA LEU A 28 -4.04 11.95 -7.93
C LEU A 28 -5.32 12.70 -8.33
N ASN A 29 -6.10 12.10 -9.23
CA ASN A 29 -7.42 12.58 -9.62
C ASN A 29 -8.37 11.39 -9.82
N SER A 30 -9.61 11.65 -10.21
CA SER A 30 -10.64 10.61 -10.40
C SER A 30 -10.24 9.56 -11.46
N GLN A 31 -9.49 9.97 -12.50
CA GLN A 31 -9.03 9.05 -13.54
C GLN A 31 -7.94 8.13 -13.01
N VAL A 32 -6.95 8.65 -12.26
CA VAL A 32 -5.93 7.82 -11.57
C VAL A 32 -6.60 6.81 -10.64
N LEU A 33 -7.58 7.26 -9.86
CA LEU A 33 -8.34 6.37 -8.98
C LEU A 33 -9.04 5.26 -9.78
N SER A 34 -9.78 5.62 -10.83
CA SER A 34 -10.51 4.65 -11.66
C SER A 34 -9.56 3.61 -12.27
N GLU A 35 -8.43 4.05 -12.81
CA GLU A 35 -7.46 3.17 -13.44
C GLU A 35 -6.73 2.29 -12.41
N LEU A 36 -6.38 2.82 -11.23
CA LEU A 36 -5.81 2.05 -10.13
C LEU A 36 -6.79 0.97 -9.64
N LEU A 37 -8.06 1.31 -9.45
CA LEU A 37 -9.08 0.34 -9.02
C LEU A 37 -9.28 -0.78 -10.04
N ASP A 38 -9.27 -0.45 -11.33
CA ASP A 38 -9.34 -1.45 -12.40
C ASP A 38 -8.11 -2.35 -12.42
N ALA A 39 -6.91 -1.78 -12.29
CA ALA A 39 -5.66 -2.54 -12.19
C ALA A 39 -5.62 -3.46 -10.96
N MET A 40 -6.08 -2.99 -9.79
CA MET A 40 -6.14 -3.81 -8.57
C MET A 40 -7.18 -4.92 -8.68
N LYS A 41 -8.32 -4.67 -9.32
CA LYS A 41 -9.32 -5.69 -9.62
C LYS A 41 -8.77 -6.76 -10.57
N ALA A 42 -8.04 -6.35 -11.60
CA ALA A 42 -7.36 -7.28 -12.51
C ALA A 42 -6.29 -8.12 -11.76
N LEU A 43 -5.49 -7.49 -10.89
CA LEU A 43 -4.53 -8.18 -10.02
C LEU A 43 -5.22 -9.26 -9.17
N ASP A 44 -6.30 -8.91 -8.48
CA ASP A 44 -7.01 -9.85 -7.60
C ASP A 44 -7.61 -11.04 -8.38
N ALA A 45 -8.04 -10.81 -9.62
CA ALA A 45 -8.62 -11.83 -10.49
C ALA A 45 -7.58 -12.74 -11.18
N ASP A 46 -6.34 -12.31 -11.33
CA ASP A 46 -5.30 -13.05 -12.06
C ASP A 46 -4.54 -14.00 -11.13
N PRO A 47 -4.73 -15.34 -11.23
CA PRO A 47 -4.05 -16.30 -10.36
C PRO A 47 -2.53 -16.36 -10.59
N SER A 48 -2.01 -15.84 -11.70
CA SER A 48 -0.57 -15.79 -11.99
C SER A 48 0.16 -14.66 -11.26
N GLN A 49 -0.58 -13.69 -10.73
CA GLN A 49 -0.05 -12.52 -10.04
C GLN A 49 -0.32 -12.62 -8.54
N GLY A 50 0.69 -12.43 -7.70
CA GLY A 50 0.59 -12.59 -6.25
C GLY A 50 0.72 -11.31 -5.44
N CYS A 51 1.31 -10.26 -6.00
CA CYS A 51 1.56 -8.99 -5.31
C CYS A 51 1.70 -7.84 -6.32
N ALA A 52 1.32 -6.62 -5.92
CA ALA A 52 1.60 -5.41 -6.70
C ALA A 52 2.67 -4.53 -6.06
N VAL A 53 3.35 -3.76 -6.90
CA VAL A 53 4.21 -2.63 -6.52
C VAL A 53 3.64 -1.38 -7.16
N ILE A 54 3.42 -0.32 -6.37
CA ILE A 54 3.02 1.00 -6.86
C ILE A 54 4.19 1.96 -6.68
N THR A 55 4.53 2.70 -7.74
CA THR A 55 5.58 3.72 -7.74
C THR A 55 5.16 4.97 -8.51
N GLY A 56 5.92 6.08 -8.33
CA GLY A 56 5.63 7.38 -8.93
C GLY A 56 5.41 8.45 -7.86
N SER A 57 5.75 9.72 -8.14
CA SER A 57 5.73 10.77 -7.12
C SER A 57 4.95 12.02 -7.53
N GLU A 58 4.48 12.73 -6.53
CA GLU A 58 3.98 14.09 -6.35
C GLU A 58 2.52 14.41 -6.72
N ILE A 59 1.93 15.37 -5.93
CA ILE A 59 0.56 15.84 -6.05
C ILE A 59 0.52 17.35 -6.30
N LYS A 60 -0.34 17.76 -7.23
CA LYS A 60 -0.99 19.08 -7.29
C LYS A 60 -2.33 18.95 -8.01
N GLU A 61 -3.44 19.17 -7.32
CA GLU A 61 -4.70 19.76 -7.82
C GLU A 61 -5.90 19.53 -6.90
N MET A 62 -6.41 20.66 -6.30
CA MET A 62 -7.76 20.71 -5.70
C MET A 62 -8.34 22.14 -5.69
N GLN A 63 -7.85 23.04 -6.53
CA GLN A 63 -8.15 24.47 -6.43
C GLN A 63 -9.60 24.88 -6.76
N ALA A 64 -10.39 24.02 -7.43
CA ALA A 64 -11.69 24.39 -7.98
C ALA A 64 -12.92 23.82 -7.24
N GLN A 65 -12.75 23.08 -6.13
CA GLN A 65 -13.86 22.37 -5.44
C GLN A 65 -14.39 23.18 -4.26
N GLY A 66 -15.73 23.28 -4.14
CA GLY A 66 -16.40 23.91 -3.00
C GLY A 66 -16.73 22.89 -1.89
N PHE A 67 -17.05 23.38 -0.66
CA PHE A 67 -17.43 22.51 0.47
C PHE A 67 -18.61 21.61 0.13
N ALA A 68 -19.65 22.13 -0.54
CA ALA A 68 -20.82 21.36 -0.90
C ALA A 68 -20.49 20.20 -1.85
N ASP A 69 -19.57 20.42 -2.79
CA ASP A 69 -19.14 19.40 -3.75
C ASP A 69 -18.32 18.30 -3.06
N MET A 70 -17.36 18.69 -2.22
CA MET A 70 -16.51 17.76 -1.47
C MET A 70 -17.28 16.94 -0.44
N TYR A 71 -18.13 17.59 0.36
CA TYR A 71 -18.86 16.96 1.43
C TYR A 71 -20.10 16.20 0.93
N GLY A 72 -20.85 16.79 -0.04
CA GLY A 72 -22.08 16.20 -0.55
C GLY A 72 -21.88 14.92 -1.37
N HIS A 73 -20.73 14.78 -2.03
CA HIS A 73 -20.39 13.62 -2.84
C HIS A 73 -19.37 12.68 -2.19
N ASP A 74 -18.94 12.96 -0.96
CA ASP A 74 -17.87 12.20 -0.27
C ASP A 74 -16.68 11.92 -1.22
N PHE A 75 -16.07 13.01 -1.68
CA PHE A 75 -15.12 13.04 -2.82
C PHE A 75 -14.01 11.98 -2.74
N PHE A 76 -13.60 11.61 -1.52
CA PHE A 76 -12.54 10.64 -1.30
C PHE A 76 -13.01 9.21 -1.02
N ALA A 77 -14.33 8.94 -0.90
CA ALA A 77 -14.86 7.61 -0.57
C ALA A 77 -14.39 6.51 -1.54
N GLY A 78 -14.16 6.87 -2.81
CA GLY A 78 -13.63 5.93 -3.81
C GLY A 78 -12.27 5.32 -3.46
N TRP A 79 -11.43 6.05 -2.70
CA TRP A 79 -10.11 5.56 -2.28
C TRP A 79 -10.19 4.44 -1.23
N ASP A 80 -11.27 4.36 -0.47
CA ASP A 80 -11.49 3.24 0.47
C ASP A 80 -11.62 1.89 -0.25
N VAL A 81 -12.07 1.91 -1.51
CA VAL A 81 -12.14 0.70 -2.34
C VAL A 81 -10.74 0.15 -2.64
N PHE A 82 -9.74 1.02 -2.82
CA PHE A 82 -8.35 0.61 -3.02
C PHE A 82 -7.82 -0.22 -1.85
N THR A 83 -8.14 0.15 -0.61
CA THR A 83 -7.69 -0.59 0.59
C THR A 83 -8.31 -1.98 0.73
N ARG A 84 -9.34 -2.30 -0.09
CA ARG A 84 -9.99 -3.62 -0.13
C ARG A 84 -9.32 -4.58 -1.10
N THR A 85 -8.25 -4.17 -1.79
CA THR A 85 -7.43 -5.07 -2.62
C THR A 85 -6.97 -6.25 -1.77
N ARG A 86 -7.28 -7.47 -2.19
CA ARG A 86 -7.03 -8.66 -1.40
C ARG A 86 -5.56 -9.07 -1.40
N LYS A 87 -4.91 -9.00 -2.56
CA LYS A 87 -3.50 -9.30 -2.70
C LYS A 87 -2.64 -8.19 -2.12
N PRO A 88 -1.42 -8.49 -1.61
CA PRO A 88 -0.53 -7.48 -1.09
C PRO A 88 -0.15 -6.42 -2.12
N VAL A 89 -0.01 -5.18 -1.63
CA VAL A 89 0.40 -4.02 -2.41
C VAL A 89 1.54 -3.31 -1.69
N ILE A 90 2.67 -3.13 -2.36
CA ILE A 90 3.86 -2.45 -1.86
C ILE A 90 3.93 -1.05 -2.46
N ALA A 91 4.15 -0.03 -1.65
CA ALA A 91 4.51 1.29 -2.14
C ALA A 91 6.04 1.39 -2.27
N ALA A 92 6.54 1.74 -3.46
CA ALA A 92 7.95 2.04 -3.71
C ALA A 92 8.10 3.56 -3.92
N VAL A 93 8.58 4.26 -2.90
CA VAL A 93 8.59 5.72 -2.84
C VAL A 93 10.00 6.26 -3.04
N ALA A 94 10.21 7.01 -4.13
CA ALA A 94 11.43 7.78 -4.39
C ALA A 94 11.07 9.26 -4.55
N GLY A 95 11.91 10.17 -4.03
CA GLY A 95 11.62 11.60 -4.06
C GLY A 95 10.46 11.97 -3.12
N TYR A 96 9.56 12.81 -3.58
CA TYR A 96 8.51 13.37 -2.73
C TYR A 96 7.23 12.53 -2.76
N ALA A 97 6.73 12.12 -1.62
CA ALA A 97 5.37 11.62 -1.39
C ALA A 97 4.65 12.58 -0.45
N LEU A 98 3.88 13.51 -1.01
CA LEU A 98 3.24 14.60 -0.27
C LEU A 98 1.72 14.51 -0.38
N GLY A 99 0.99 14.90 0.67
CA GLY A 99 -0.47 14.91 0.70
C GLY A 99 -1.04 13.55 0.27
N GLY A 100 -1.97 13.51 -0.69
CA GLY A 100 -2.58 12.27 -1.18
C GLY A 100 -1.59 11.22 -1.70
N GLY A 101 -0.39 11.57 -2.23
CA GLY A 101 0.64 10.58 -2.57
C GLY A 101 1.24 9.90 -1.34
N CYS A 102 1.41 10.64 -0.24
CA CYS A 102 1.75 10.07 1.03
C CYS A 102 0.58 9.21 1.59
N GLU A 103 -0.65 9.69 1.39
CA GLU A 103 -1.86 8.95 1.78
C GLU A 103 -2.01 7.65 0.99
N LEU A 104 -1.82 7.67 -0.34
CA LEU A 104 -1.82 6.46 -1.17
C LEU A 104 -0.72 5.47 -0.76
N ALA A 105 0.49 5.96 -0.48
CA ALA A 105 1.57 5.11 0.01
C ALA A 105 1.19 4.41 1.34
N MET A 106 0.53 5.13 2.26
CA MET A 106 0.02 4.56 3.52
C MET A 106 -1.22 3.66 3.36
N MET A 107 -1.91 3.69 2.22
CA MET A 107 -2.98 2.73 1.89
C MET A 107 -2.42 1.39 1.42
N CYS A 108 -1.17 1.35 0.95
CA CYS A 108 -0.47 0.10 0.65
C CYS A 108 -0.13 -0.65 1.94
N ASP A 109 0.20 -1.93 1.81
CA ASP A 109 0.47 -2.78 2.99
C ASP A 109 1.77 -2.40 3.70
N PHE A 110 2.78 -1.97 2.96
CA PHE A 110 4.00 -1.37 3.50
C PHE A 110 4.73 -0.53 2.45
N ILE A 111 5.63 0.32 2.95
CA ILE A 111 6.42 1.25 2.13
C ILE A 111 7.88 0.82 2.11
N LEU A 112 8.45 0.73 0.91
CA LEU A 112 9.89 0.73 0.66
C LEU A 112 10.29 2.15 0.23
N ALA A 113 11.21 2.76 0.95
CA ALA A 113 11.63 4.13 0.69
C ALA A 113 12.99 4.17 0.01
N ALA A 114 13.14 5.01 -1.01
CA ALA A 114 14.47 5.40 -1.47
C ALA A 114 15.18 6.28 -0.43
N ASP A 115 16.50 6.29 -0.45
CA ASP A 115 17.33 7.13 0.42
C ASP A 115 17.03 8.64 0.26
N ASN A 116 16.54 9.04 -0.92
CA ASN A 116 16.11 10.42 -1.21
C ASN A 116 14.62 10.69 -0.92
N ALA A 117 13.86 9.72 -0.39
CA ALA A 117 12.43 9.86 -0.17
C ALA A 117 12.11 10.94 0.89
N LYS A 118 11.02 11.68 0.65
CA LYS A 118 10.47 12.68 1.55
C LYS A 118 8.97 12.47 1.67
N PHE A 119 8.49 12.37 2.89
CA PHE A 119 7.07 12.19 3.20
C PHE A 119 6.53 13.45 3.88
N GLY A 120 5.29 13.85 3.57
CA GLY A 120 4.73 15.05 4.18
C GLY A 120 3.24 15.22 3.96
N GLN A 121 2.64 16.08 4.81
CA GLN A 121 1.23 16.45 4.75
C GLN A 121 1.14 17.98 4.73
N PRO A 122 1.35 18.61 3.56
CA PRO A 122 1.42 20.07 3.44
C PRO A 122 0.05 20.75 3.36
N GLU A 123 -1.07 20.05 3.49
CA GLU A 123 -2.45 20.51 3.31
C GLU A 123 -2.76 21.73 4.17
N ILE A 124 -2.19 21.82 5.37
CA ILE A 124 -2.34 22.98 6.26
C ILE A 124 -1.90 24.30 5.60
N LYS A 125 -0.92 24.24 4.68
CA LYS A 125 -0.47 25.42 3.91
C LYS A 125 -1.48 25.87 2.86
N LEU A 126 -2.48 25.03 2.57
CA LEU A 126 -3.60 25.29 1.66
C LEU A 126 -4.90 25.58 2.42
N ALA A 127 -4.83 25.76 3.75
CA ALA A 127 -5.98 25.94 4.64
C ALA A 127 -6.98 24.77 4.62
N VAL A 128 -6.50 23.53 4.37
CA VAL A 128 -7.27 22.29 4.45
C VAL A 128 -6.52 21.26 5.30
N SER A 129 -7.18 20.15 5.61
CA SER A 129 -6.61 18.98 6.29
C SER A 129 -6.41 17.82 5.32
N PRO A 130 -5.60 16.80 5.66
CA PRO A 130 -5.60 15.53 4.94
C PRO A 130 -7.01 14.95 4.84
N GLY A 131 -7.36 14.36 3.71
CA GLY A 131 -8.72 13.91 3.41
C GLY A 131 -8.85 12.41 3.06
N MET A 132 -7.74 11.74 2.70
CA MET A 132 -7.75 10.34 2.30
C MET A 132 -7.28 9.37 3.41
N GLY A 133 -7.30 9.82 4.68
CA GLY A 133 -7.04 8.98 5.85
C GLY A 133 -5.66 9.17 6.50
N CYS A 134 -4.85 10.14 6.10
CA CYS A 134 -3.54 10.38 6.68
C CYS A 134 -3.61 10.63 8.20
N SER A 135 -4.51 11.48 8.67
CA SER A 135 -4.62 11.78 10.10
C SER A 135 -4.78 10.51 10.96
N GLN A 136 -5.36 9.45 10.37
CA GLN A 136 -5.57 8.17 11.03
C GLN A 136 -4.38 7.21 10.82
N ARG A 137 -3.95 7.01 9.57
CA ARG A 137 -2.86 6.06 9.23
C ARG A 137 -1.51 6.55 9.71
N LEU A 138 -1.19 7.83 9.52
CA LEU A 138 0.09 8.40 9.97
C LEU A 138 0.21 8.33 11.50
N ALA A 139 -0.86 8.69 12.24
CA ALA A 139 -0.83 8.63 13.70
C ALA A 139 -0.62 7.21 14.24
N ARG A 140 -1.14 6.20 13.54
CA ARG A 140 -0.92 4.79 13.88
C ARG A 140 0.49 4.32 13.53
N ALA A 141 1.06 4.81 12.43
CA ALA A 141 2.40 4.43 11.99
C ALA A 141 3.51 5.07 12.84
N VAL A 142 3.46 6.41 13.02
CA VAL A 142 4.59 7.16 13.61
C VAL A 142 4.30 7.69 15.02
N GLY A 143 3.11 7.42 15.54
CA GLY A 143 2.65 7.94 16.83
C GLY A 143 2.12 9.38 16.75
N LYS A 144 1.31 9.75 17.76
CA LYS A 144 0.59 11.03 17.80
C LYS A 144 1.51 12.25 17.68
N ALA A 145 2.65 12.26 18.33
CA ALA A 145 3.50 13.45 18.40
C ALA A 145 4.04 13.85 17.02
N LYS A 146 4.59 12.91 16.27
CA LYS A 146 5.11 13.16 14.91
C LYS A 146 4.01 13.47 13.92
N ALA A 147 2.91 12.72 13.96
CA ALA A 147 1.77 12.96 13.09
C ALA A 147 1.19 14.37 13.31
N MET A 148 1.03 14.78 14.58
CA MET A 148 0.53 16.11 14.93
C MET A 148 1.46 17.21 14.42
N GLU A 149 2.78 17.08 14.64
CA GLU A 149 3.75 18.04 14.14
C GLU A 149 3.70 18.16 12.62
N MET A 150 3.70 17.04 11.88
CA MET A 150 3.64 17.04 10.41
C MET A 150 2.36 17.69 9.89
N CYS A 151 1.20 17.32 10.43
CA CYS A 151 -0.10 17.86 9.98
C CYS A 151 -0.29 19.34 10.34
N LEU A 152 0.25 19.82 11.47
CA LEU A 152 0.09 21.21 11.91
C LEU A 152 1.11 22.18 11.32
N THR A 153 2.30 21.70 10.95
CA THR A 153 3.38 22.54 10.41
C THR A 153 3.58 22.37 8.92
N GLY A 154 3.11 21.26 8.35
CA GLY A 154 3.38 20.86 6.97
C GLY A 154 4.88 20.59 6.73
N ARG A 155 5.64 20.18 7.79
CA ARG A 155 7.03 19.75 7.60
C ARG A 155 7.08 18.39 6.92
N MET A 156 8.20 18.12 6.30
CA MET A 156 8.51 16.82 5.70
C MET A 156 9.36 15.96 6.65
N MET A 157 9.21 14.66 6.50
CA MET A 157 9.99 13.59 7.12
C MET A 157 10.89 12.98 6.03
N ASP A 158 12.16 12.82 6.28
CA ASP A 158 13.06 12.12 5.36
C ASP A 158 12.98 10.60 5.51
N ALA A 159 13.68 9.88 4.61
CA ALA A 159 13.65 8.42 4.59
C ALA A 159 14.13 7.81 5.91
N GLN A 160 15.20 8.35 6.51
CA GLN A 160 15.76 7.88 7.77
C GLN A 160 14.82 8.10 8.95
N GLU A 161 14.15 9.25 9.00
CA GLU A 161 13.13 9.48 10.02
C GLU A 161 11.91 8.58 9.80
N ALA A 162 11.49 8.37 8.56
CA ALA A 162 10.35 7.52 8.20
C ALA A 162 10.57 6.06 8.62
N GLU A 163 11.76 5.52 8.36
CA GLU A 163 12.12 4.16 8.76
C GLU A 163 12.18 4.04 10.29
N ARG A 164 12.92 4.92 10.99
CA ARG A 164 13.01 4.90 12.46
C ARG A 164 11.65 5.09 13.15
N ALA A 165 10.74 5.83 12.52
CA ALA A 165 9.41 6.07 13.07
C ALA A 165 8.40 4.95 12.75
N GLY A 166 8.72 4.02 11.84
CA GLY A 166 7.85 2.92 11.45
C GLY A 166 6.89 3.24 10.28
N LEU A 167 7.10 4.36 9.57
CA LEU A 167 6.34 4.68 8.36
C LEU A 167 6.83 3.85 7.15
N ALA A 168 8.16 3.73 6.99
CA ALA A 168 8.76 2.90 5.96
C ALA A 168 9.37 1.64 6.58
N SER A 169 9.26 0.50 5.90
CA SER A 169 9.77 -0.77 6.41
C SER A 169 11.29 -0.90 6.25
N ARG A 170 11.86 -0.28 5.22
CA ARG A 170 13.31 -0.21 4.97
C ARG A 170 13.66 0.86 3.95
N ILE A 171 14.94 1.24 3.94
CA ILE A 171 15.52 2.22 3.00
C ILE A 171 16.38 1.48 1.98
N LEU A 172 16.33 1.92 0.73
CA LEU A 172 17.07 1.36 -0.40
C LEU A 172 17.73 2.51 -1.21
N PRO A 173 18.84 2.27 -1.90
CA PRO A 173 19.33 3.22 -2.88
C PRO A 173 18.26 3.53 -3.94
N ALA A 174 18.09 4.80 -4.32
CA ALA A 174 17.04 5.20 -5.26
C ALA A 174 17.11 4.44 -6.59
N ALA A 175 18.32 4.14 -7.07
CA ALA A 175 18.51 3.39 -8.33
C ALA A 175 18.07 1.92 -8.24
N GLU A 176 17.98 1.34 -7.03
CA GLU A 176 17.64 -0.06 -6.80
C GLU A 176 16.21 -0.27 -6.33
N LEU A 177 15.52 0.81 -5.94
CA LEU A 177 14.23 0.76 -5.25
C LEU A 177 13.20 -0.10 -5.98
N VAL A 178 12.97 0.16 -7.28
CA VAL A 178 11.91 -0.52 -8.03
C VAL A 178 12.24 -2.00 -8.19
N GLU A 179 13.47 -2.34 -8.53
CA GLU A 179 13.89 -3.74 -8.70
C GLU A 179 13.81 -4.51 -7.38
N GLU A 180 14.20 -3.92 -6.26
CA GLU A 180 14.10 -4.54 -4.94
C GLU A 180 12.64 -4.66 -4.48
N ALA A 181 11.78 -3.70 -4.82
CA ALA A 181 10.34 -3.81 -4.58
C ALA A 181 9.72 -4.96 -5.38
N VAL A 182 10.07 -5.08 -6.67
CA VAL A 182 9.62 -6.19 -7.53
C VAL A 182 10.12 -7.53 -7.00
N LYS A 183 11.39 -7.65 -6.62
CA LYS A 183 11.91 -8.88 -5.98
C LYS A 183 11.15 -9.22 -4.70
N THR A 184 10.83 -8.23 -3.88
CA THR A 184 10.04 -8.43 -2.66
C THR A 184 8.62 -8.90 -3.00
N ALA A 185 7.99 -8.33 -4.02
CA ALA A 185 6.67 -8.74 -4.48
C ALA A 185 6.69 -10.18 -5.05
N GLN A 186 7.71 -10.54 -5.81
CA GLN A 186 7.91 -11.91 -6.31
C GLN A 186 8.14 -12.91 -5.17
N LEU A 187 8.89 -12.52 -4.14
CA LEU A 187 9.05 -13.35 -2.94
C LEU A 187 7.71 -13.59 -2.25
N ILE A 188 6.88 -12.55 -2.08
CA ILE A 188 5.52 -12.70 -1.53
C ILE A 188 4.69 -13.63 -2.42
N ALA A 189 4.72 -13.43 -3.73
CA ALA A 189 4.00 -14.24 -4.70
C ALA A 189 4.46 -15.71 -4.75
N SER A 190 5.67 -16.02 -4.29
CA SER A 190 6.19 -17.39 -4.17
C SER A 190 5.72 -18.13 -2.92
N MET A 191 4.97 -17.49 -2.03
CA MET A 191 4.40 -18.10 -0.82
C MET A 191 3.00 -18.67 -1.10
N ALA A 192 2.51 -19.53 -0.19
CA ALA A 192 1.17 -20.11 -0.29
C ALA A 192 0.09 -19.01 -0.35
N PRO A 193 -0.69 -18.88 -1.45
CA PRO A 193 -1.54 -17.71 -1.68
C PRO A 193 -2.57 -17.47 -0.58
N LEU A 194 -3.24 -18.53 -0.10
CA LEU A 194 -4.25 -18.38 0.97
C LEU A 194 -3.62 -17.93 2.30
N ALA A 195 -2.40 -18.37 2.59
CA ALA A 195 -1.68 -17.92 3.78
C ALA A 195 -1.26 -16.44 3.65
N VAL A 196 -0.84 -15.99 2.47
CA VAL A 196 -0.53 -14.57 2.21
C VAL A 196 -1.76 -13.70 2.47
N LEU A 197 -2.92 -14.05 1.89
CA LEU A 197 -4.17 -13.31 2.09
C LEU A 197 -4.57 -13.28 3.57
N ALA A 198 -4.53 -14.41 4.26
CA ALA A 198 -4.87 -14.49 5.68
C ALA A 198 -3.94 -13.64 6.56
N ASN A 199 -2.62 -13.64 6.28
CA ASN A 199 -1.67 -12.80 7.00
C ASN A 199 -1.95 -11.31 6.82
N LYS A 200 -2.26 -10.86 5.59
CA LYS A 200 -2.66 -9.48 5.33
C LYS A 200 -3.92 -9.11 6.11
N GLU A 201 -4.95 -9.94 6.08
CA GLU A 201 -6.21 -9.71 6.81
C GLU A 201 -5.97 -9.64 8.33
N MET A 202 -5.16 -10.53 8.91
CA MET A 202 -4.85 -10.55 10.34
C MET A 202 -4.09 -9.32 10.80
N VAL A 203 -3.09 -8.87 10.03
CA VAL A 203 -2.31 -7.67 10.37
C VAL A 203 -3.17 -6.42 10.25
N ASN A 204 -4.01 -6.30 9.22
CA ASN A 204 -4.92 -5.16 9.06
C ASN A 204 -5.96 -5.11 10.19
N ALA A 205 -6.46 -6.26 10.66
CA ALA A 205 -7.41 -6.32 11.77
C ALA A 205 -6.84 -5.76 13.08
N ALA A 206 -5.51 -5.70 13.26
CA ALA A 206 -4.89 -5.11 14.44
C ALA A 206 -5.15 -3.59 14.58
N PHE A 207 -5.48 -2.92 13.48
CA PHE A 207 -5.79 -1.48 13.47
C PHE A 207 -7.30 -1.20 13.60
N GLU A 208 -8.15 -2.23 13.56
CA GLU A 208 -9.62 -2.11 13.55
C GLU A 208 -10.27 -2.73 14.79
N THR A 209 -9.53 -3.57 15.56
CA THR A 209 -10.09 -4.33 16.67
C THR A 209 -9.29 -4.16 17.96
N GLY A 210 -9.93 -4.42 19.11
CA GLY A 210 -9.20 -4.58 20.37
C GLY A 210 -8.36 -5.87 20.38
N LEU A 211 -7.26 -5.88 21.15
CA LEU A 211 -6.28 -6.98 21.16
C LEU A 211 -6.91 -8.38 21.35
N ALA A 212 -7.80 -8.53 22.31
CA ALA A 212 -8.41 -9.84 22.58
C ALA A 212 -9.25 -10.34 21.39
N GLN A 213 -9.97 -9.44 20.72
CA GLN A 213 -10.78 -9.77 19.56
C GLN A 213 -9.89 -10.06 18.34
N GLY A 214 -8.83 -9.26 18.13
CA GLY A 214 -7.83 -9.50 17.07
C GLY A 214 -7.16 -10.86 17.23
N VAL A 215 -6.73 -11.23 18.43
CA VAL A 215 -6.14 -12.57 18.71
C VAL A 215 -7.13 -13.70 18.46
N GLN A 216 -8.42 -13.51 18.75
CA GLN A 216 -9.44 -14.51 18.41
C GLN A 216 -9.61 -14.67 16.89
N PHE A 217 -9.61 -13.56 16.17
CA PHE A 217 -9.70 -13.54 14.71
C PHE A 217 -8.50 -14.27 14.08
N GLU A 218 -7.28 -13.92 14.50
CA GLU A 218 -6.02 -14.56 14.09
C GLU A 218 -6.08 -16.07 14.30
N ARG A 219 -6.47 -16.53 15.50
CA ARG A 219 -6.56 -17.94 15.83
C ARG A 219 -7.55 -18.69 14.95
N ARG A 220 -8.68 -18.08 14.61
CA ARG A 220 -9.67 -18.70 13.72
C ARG A 220 -9.14 -18.85 12.30
N LEU A 221 -8.49 -17.83 11.77
CA LEU A 221 -7.86 -17.90 10.44
C LEU A 221 -6.70 -18.91 10.43
N PHE A 222 -5.86 -18.92 11.47
CA PHE A 222 -4.81 -19.92 11.61
C PHE A 222 -5.39 -21.34 11.56
N HIS A 223 -6.46 -21.64 12.31
CA HIS A 223 -7.10 -22.96 12.28
C HIS A 223 -7.71 -23.26 10.90
N ALA A 224 -8.32 -22.27 10.23
CA ALA A 224 -8.91 -22.46 8.91
C ALA A 224 -7.86 -22.87 7.86
N LEU A 225 -6.65 -22.35 7.94
CA LEU A 225 -5.55 -22.71 7.03
C LEU A 225 -5.18 -24.18 7.11
N PHE A 226 -5.41 -24.88 8.24
CA PHE A 226 -5.18 -26.32 8.35
C PHE A 226 -6.13 -27.16 7.48
N GLY A 227 -7.20 -26.58 6.96
CA GLY A 227 -8.09 -27.19 5.97
C GLY A 227 -7.57 -27.13 4.53
N THR A 228 -6.47 -26.39 4.27
CA THR A 228 -5.94 -26.20 2.91
C THR A 228 -4.96 -27.33 2.52
N ALA A 229 -4.87 -27.60 1.21
CA ALA A 229 -3.86 -28.51 0.66
C ALA A 229 -2.45 -27.91 0.81
N ASP A 230 -2.32 -26.60 0.66
CA ASP A 230 -1.04 -25.90 0.77
C ASP A 230 -0.45 -25.97 2.18
N GLN A 231 -1.27 -26.03 3.24
CA GLN A 231 -0.77 -26.23 4.60
C GLN A 231 -0.14 -27.63 4.76
N LYS A 232 -0.75 -28.66 4.18
CA LYS A 232 -0.20 -30.03 4.20
C LYS A 232 1.10 -30.13 3.43
N GLU A 233 1.11 -29.52 2.24
CA GLU A 233 2.32 -29.41 1.41
C GLU A 233 3.43 -28.65 2.14
N GLY A 234 3.11 -27.52 2.78
CA GLY A 234 4.08 -26.72 3.52
C GLY A 234 4.75 -27.48 4.66
N MET A 235 3.99 -28.25 5.42
CA MET A 235 4.53 -29.12 6.48
C MET A 235 5.42 -30.23 5.92
N ALA A 236 5.00 -30.87 4.83
CA ALA A 236 5.79 -31.93 4.17
C ALA A 236 7.10 -31.36 3.60
N ALA A 237 7.01 -30.25 2.86
CA ALA A 237 8.16 -29.56 2.28
C ALA A 237 9.18 -29.13 3.33
N PHE A 238 8.70 -28.60 4.49
CA PHE A 238 9.56 -28.20 5.60
C PHE A 238 10.33 -29.41 6.20
N VAL A 239 9.65 -30.53 6.45
CA VAL A 239 10.27 -31.76 7.00
C VAL A 239 11.28 -32.34 5.99
N GLU A 240 10.94 -32.33 4.72
CA GLU A 240 11.77 -32.85 3.62
C GLU A 240 12.86 -31.88 3.17
N LYS A 241 12.91 -30.67 3.73
CA LYS A 241 13.87 -29.57 3.37
C LYS A 241 13.88 -29.23 1.87
N ARG A 242 12.72 -29.17 1.26
CA ARG A 242 12.51 -28.78 -0.14
C ARG A 242 11.61 -27.55 -0.25
N PRO A 243 11.59 -26.85 -1.38
CA PRO A 243 10.60 -25.82 -1.66
C PRO A 243 9.17 -26.41 -1.64
N GLY A 244 8.21 -25.62 -1.15
CA GLY A 244 6.79 -25.95 -1.25
C GLY A 244 6.26 -25.72 -2.66
N ASN A 245 5.29 -26.53 -3.07
CA ASN A 245 4.57 -26.39 -4.34
C ASN A 245 3.12 -25.99 -4.07
N TRP A 246 2.82 -24.69 -4.22
CA TRP A 246 1.56 -24.12 -3.81
C TRP A 246 0.48 -24.23 -4.90
N THR A 247 -0.71 -24.64 -4.50
CA THR A 247 -1.87 -24.81 -5.40
C THR A 247 -2.95 -23.76 -5.19
N GLY A 248 -2.89 -23.00 -4.06
CA GLY A 248 -3.91 -22.05 -3.69
C GLY A 248 -5.22 -22.71 -3.21
N LYS A 249 -5.17 -23.94 -2.74
CA LYS A 249 -6.34 -24.72 -2.36
C LYS A 249 -6.25 -25.27 -0.95
#